data_ca8f01b2d633b83d89bbc296940b5814
#
_entry.id   ca8f01b2d633b83d89bbc296940b5814
#
_cell.length_a   1.000
_cell.length_b   1.000
_cell.length_c   1.000
_cell.angle_alpha   90.00
_cell.angle_beta   90.00
_cell.angle_gamma   90.00
#
_symmetry.space_group_name_H-M   'P 1'
#
loop_
_entity.id
_entity.type
_entity.pdbx_description
1 polymer ?
#
loop_
_entity_poly.entity_id
_entity_poly.type
_entity_poly.pdbx_seq_one_letter_code
_entity_poly.pdbx_strand_id
1 'polypeptide(L)'
;PQKCLFLAADSPVYEDLKKVAVNIPPETDALAAHFWPGPLTMIFEKSESVPYGTTGGLDTVAVRMPSDPIAAALIRAAGGFVSAPSANTSGRPSPTTAEHVRVDLEGKIDMILDGGAVDIGLESTILDMTVEPPMILRPGAITADMFEEVIGPVGVDETLVNSESKQAPKAPGMKYRHYAPKAKMMIVEGNIREEILAIRQLAYAAHREGKEVGIIATGETVQFYNYGIVKNIGTRENENTIARNLYRVLREFDEEDVDLIYSESFAMNGIGKAIMNRLEKAAGHMHLQATEITKKQKYRRVIFVSEADSAVGPMAAELLCHQDLEQEYIIESGGLVVLFPEPVNQKAEAIMKSAQMTLENHVSKQFDGSNLQGDTLVLTL
;
A
#
# COMPACT_ATOMS: atom_id res chain seq x y z
N PRO A 1 15.80 15.00 -14.10
CA PRO A 1 15.52 14.42 -12.77
C PRO A 1 16.83 14.00 -12.13
N GLN A 2 16.98 14.29 -10.84
CA GLN A 2 18.12 13.86 -10.03
C GLN A 2 18.20 12.33 -10.05
N LYS A 3 19.41 11.80 -10.24
CA LYS A 3 19.69 10.36 -10.23
C LYS A 3 20.35 10.00 -8.89
N CYS A 4 20.15 8.77 -8.44
CA CYS A 4 20.91 8.23 -7.32
C CYS A 4 22.24 7.67 -7.82
N LEU A 5 23.31 7.92 -7.09
CA LEU A 5 24.62 7.30 -7.31
C LEU A 5 24.70 6.03 -6.47
N PHE A 6 24.83 4.90 -7.13
CA PHE A 6 25.00 3.60 -6.46
C PHE A 6 26.48 3.29 -6.36
N LEU A 7 26.91 2.84 -5.19
CA LEU A 7 28.28 2.38 -4.93
C LEU A 7 28.28 0.91 -4.50
N ALA A 8 29.39 0.23 -4.78
CA ALA A 8 29.68 -1.10 -4.25
C ALA A 8 31.14 -1.11 -3.75
N ALA A 9 31.30 -0.86 -2.46
CA ALA A 9 32.62 -0.78 -1.83
C ALA A 9 33.16 -2.16 -1.47
N ASP A 10 34.43 -2.39 -1.76
CA ASP A 10 35.22 -3.56 -1.29
C ASP A 10 36.13 -3.20 -0.11
N SER A 11 36.17 -1.92 0.29
CA SER A 11 36.93 -1.33 1.39
C SER A 11 36.00 -0.57 2.35
N PRO A 12 36.51 0.03 3.43
CA PRO A 12 35.69 0.88 4.28
C PRO A 12 34.90 1.89 3.43
N VAL A 13 33.58 1.84 3.52
CA VAL A 13 32.62 2.64 2.71
C VAL A 13 33.00 4.12 2.68
N TYR A 14 33.57 4.62 3.74
CA TYR A 14 34.00 6.01 3.91
C TYR A 14 35.07 6.44 2.86
N GLU A 15 36.00 5.57 2.51
CA GLU A 15 37.04 5.91 1.52
C GLU A 15 36.48 6.05 0.10
N ASP A 16 35.48 5.26 -0.25
CA ASP A 16 34.80 5.39 -1.54
C ASP A 16 33.84 6.59 -1.55
N LEU A 17 33.19 6.87 -0.42
CA LEU A 17 32.30 8.00 -0.28
C LEU A 17 33.03 9.35 -0.48
N LYS A 18 34.26 9.49 0.04
CA LYS A 18 35.11 10.67 -0.16
C LYS A 18 35.43 10.99 -1.64
N LYS A 19 35.30 10.02 -2.54
CA LYS A 19 35.51 10.25 -3.97
C LYS A 19 34.37 11.06 -4.59
N VAL A 20 33.17 11.00 -4.02
CA VAL A 20 31.95 11.58 -4.59
C VAL A 20 31.28 12.62 -3.68
N ALA A 21 31.64 12.69 -2.40
CA ALA A 21 31.08 13.58 -1.40
C ALA A 21 32.17 14.35 -0.63
N VAL A 22 31.81 15.56 -0.17
CA VAL A 22 32.63 16.38 0.74
C VAL A 22 31.85 16.70 2.00
N ASN A 23 32.52 17.19 3.03
CA ASN A 23 31.89 17.56 4.31
C ASN A 23 31.01 16.46 4.92
N ILE A 24 31.51 15.21 4.86
CA ILE A 24 30.78 14.01 5.31
C ILE A 24 30.66 14.04 6.85
N PRO A 25 29.41 14.10 7.39
CA PRO A 25 29.20 14.10 8.84
C PRO A 25 29.65 12.78 9.50
N PRO A 26 30.13 12.84 10.76
CA PRO A 26 30.65 11.65 11.48
C PRO A 26 29.59 10.57 11.72
N GLU A 27 28.30 10.92 11.82
CA GLU A 27 27.18 9.99 11.98
C GLU A 27 27.02 9.04 10.78
N THR A 28 27.59 9.40 9.62
CA THR A 28 27.55 8.60 8.38
C THR A 28 28.13 7.21 8.59
N ASP A 29 29.20 7.05 9.37
CA ASP A 29 29.80 5.74 9.62
C ASP A 29 28.87 4.80 10.39
N ALA A 30 28.16 5.33 11.40
CA ALA A 30 27.20 4.58 12.18
C ALA A 30 26.00 4.17 11.30
N LEU A 31 25.48 5.08 10.48
CA LEU A 31 24.38 4.82 9.54
C LEU A 31 24.77 3.79 8.48
N ALA A 32 25.95 3.93 7.89
CA ALA A 32 26.45 2.99 6.90
C ALA A 32 26.66 1.58 7.51
N ALA A 33 27.19 1.49 8.71
CA ALA A 33 27.41 0.20 9.39
C ALA A 33 26.09 -0.54 9.70
N HIS A 34 24.98 0.19 9.95
CA HIS A 34 23.70 -0.41 10.28
C HIS A 34 22.81 -0.67 9.04
N PHE A 35 22.86 0.22 8.03
CA PHE A 35 21.86 0.24 6.96
C PHE A 35 22.43 0.02 5.56
N TRP A 36 23.74 -0.09 5.39
CA TRP A 36 24.42 -0.42 4.15
C TRP A 36 25.18 -1.76 4.25
N PRO A 37 25.05 -2.59 3.21
CA PRO A 37 24.24 -2.45 2.00
C PRO A 37 22.75 -2.58 2.31
N GLY A 38 21.91 -1.69 1.74
CA GLY A 38 20.49 -1.70 2.07
C GLY A 38 19.65 -0.55 1.47
N PRO A 39 18.43 -0.36 2.01
CA PRO A 39 17.45 0.58 1.50
C PRO A 39 17.61 2.00 2.06
N LEU A 40 18.85 2.44 2.35
CA LEU A 40 19.15 3.81 2.75
C LEU A 40 19.84 4.55 1.60
N THR A 41 19.33 5.73 1.27
CA THR A 41 19.98 6.73 0.43
C THR A 41 20.33 7.93 1.31
N MET A 42 21.60 8.30 1.36
CA MET A 42 22.06 9.50 2.06
C MET A 42 22.43 10.59 1.04
N ILE A 43 22.07 11.83 1.35
CA ILE A 43 22.44 13.00 0.53
C ILE A 43 23.57 13.75 1.21
N PHE A 44 24.60 14.06 0.41
CA PHE A 44 25.78 14.81 0.83
C PHE A 44 26.06 15.98 -0.11
N GLU A 45 26.88 16.92 0.30
CA GLU A 45 27.49 17.87 -0.63
C GLU A 45 28.37 17.09 -1.64
N LYS A 46 28.19 17.36 -2.92
CA LYS A 46 28.92 16.65 -3.98
C LYS A 46 30.37 17.08 -4.07
N SER A 47 31.27 16.16 -4.38
CA SER A 47 32.61 16.51 -4.81
C SER A 47 32.64 17.02 -6.26
N GLU A 48 33.74 17.63 -6.68
CA GLU A 48 33.95 18.10 -8.05
C GLU A 48 33.90 16.96 -9.09
N SER A 49 34.22 15.73 -8.69
CA SER A 49 34.19 14.54 -9.55
C SER A 49 32.79 14.17 -10.02
N VAL A 50 31.73 14.61 -9.32
CA VAL A 50 30.34 14.30 -9.67
C VAL A 50 29.79 15.37 -10.62
N PRO A 51 29.45 15.00 -11.87
CA PRO A 51 28.93 15.96 -12.84
C PRO A 51 27.51 16.42 -12.47
N TYR A 52 27.15 17.66 -12.76
CA TYR A 52 25.79 18.21 -12.58
C TYR A 52 24.71 17.44 -13.34
N GLY A 53 25.06 16.77 -14.44
CA GLY A 53 24.15 15.87 -15.16
C GLY A 53 23.67 14.68 -14.32
N THR A 54 24.46 14.23 -13.34
CA THR A 54 24.07 13.20 -12.36
C THR A 54 23.14 13.76 -11.30
N THR A 55 23.45 14.94 -10.77
CA THR A 55 22.72 15.55 -9.66
C THR A 55 21.48 16.34 -10.08
N GLY A 56 21.25 16.47 -11.40
CA GLY A 56 20.16 17.28 -11.92
C GLY A 56 20.35 18.79 -11.71
N GLY A 57 21.61 19.23 -11.57
CA GLY A 57 21.98 20.62 -11.35
C GLY A 57 22.11 21.02 -9.88
N LEU A 58 21.99 20.07 -8.95
CA LEU A 58 22.14 20.33 -7.51
C LEU A 58 23.60 20.21 -7.08
N ASP A 59 23.98 20.95 -6.04
CA ASP A 59 25.27 20.87 -5.36
C ASP A 59 25.37 19.68 -4.38
N THR A 60 24.35 18.82 -4.37
CA THR A 60 24.28 17.64 -3.53
C THR A 60 24.21 16.37 -4.37
N VAL A 61 24.72 15.27 -3.82
CA VAL A 61 24.67 13.93 -4.42
C VAL A 61 23.95 12.97 -3.49
N ALA A 62 23.02 12.19 -4.05
CA ALA A 62 22.31 11.11 -3.34
C ALA A 62 23.07 9.80 -3.56
N VAL A 63 23.53 9.17 -2.49
CA VAL A 63 24.37 7.96 -2.53
C VAL A 63 23.69 6.81 -1.84
N ARG A 64 23.76 5.62 -2.44
CA ARG A 64 23.21 4.37 -1.87
C ARG A 64 24.13 3.19 -2.16
N MET A 65 24.27 2.28 -1.20
CA MET A 65 24.90 0.97 -1.40
C MET A 65 23.81 -0.11 -1.45
N PRO A 66 23.49 -0.69 -2.64
CA PRO A 66 22.42 -1.68 -2.76
C PRO A 66 22.82 -3.02 -2.14
N SER A 67 21.84 -3.73 -1.55
CA SER A 67 22.02 -5.07 -0.98
C SER A 67 21.94 -6.20 -2.01
N ASP A 68 21.40 -5.95 -3.20
CA ASP A 68 21.29 -6.95 -4.25
C ASP A 68 22.67 -7.34 -4.80
N PRO A 69 23.03 -8.65 -4.80
CA PRO A 69 24.36 -9.10 -5.18
C PRO A 69 24.65 -8.92 -6.68
N ILE A 70 23.64 -8.98 -7.55
CA ILE A 70 23.80 -8.77 -9.00
C ILE A 70 24.08 -7.29 -9.27
N ALA A 71 23.31 -6.39 -8.62
CA ALA A 71 23.55 -4.96 -8.70
C ALA A 71 24.94 -4.60 -8.17
N ALA A 72 25.36 -5.15 -7.04
CA ALA A 72 26.68 -4.93 -6.49
C ALA A 72 27.80 -5.42 -7.41
N ALA A 73 27.65 -6.60 -8.02
CA ALA A 73 28.62 -7.13 -8.99
C ALA A 73 28.72 -6.24 -10.25
N LEU A 74 27.58 -5.77 -10.76
CA LEU A 74 27.54 -4.86 -11.90
C LEU A 74 28.25 -3.54 -11.58
N ILE A 75 27.99 -2.95 -10.41
CA ILE A 75 28.59 -1.68 -9.99
C ILE A 75 30.12 -1.84 -9.86
N ARG A 76 30.60 -2.96 -9.28
CA ARG A 76 32.05 -3.24 -9.19
C ARG A 76 32.67 -3.35 -10.60
N ALA A 77 32.03 -4.10 -11.49
CA ALA A 77 32.50 -4.26 -12.86
C ALA A 77 32.51 -2.93 -13.65
N ALA A 78 31.63 -2.00 -13.29
CA ALA A 78 31.56 -0.66 -13.89
C ALA A 78 32.55 0.36 -13.26
N GLY A 79 33.42 -0.06 -12.35
CA GLY A 79 34.41 0.81 -11.71
C GLY A 79 34.00 1.36 -10.33
N GLY A 80 33.04 0.73 -9.67
CA GLY A 80 32.62 1.02 -8.29
C GLY A 80 31.47 2.00 -8.12
N PHE A 81 31.09 2.73 -9.18
CA PHE A 81 30.00 3.71 -9.16
C PHE A 81 29.12 3.63 -10.40
N VAL A 82 27.81 3.66 -10.22
CA VAL A 82 26.82 3.74 -11.30
C VAL A 82 25.74 4.75 -10.94
N SER A 83 25.42 5.66 -11.86
CA SER A 83 24.32 6.62 -11.68
C SER A 83 23.08 6.14 -12.43
N ALA A 84 21.98 5.94 -11.72
CA ALA A 84 20.75 5.44 -12.33
C ALA A 84 19.49 6.08 -11.74
N PRO A 85 18.43 6.26 -12.57
CA PRO A 85 17.06 6.51 -12.11
C PRO A 85 16.31 5.18 -11.89
N SER A 86 15.01 5.26 -11.50
CA SER A 86 14.13 4.11 -11.58
C SER A 86 13.91 3.64 -13.03
N ALA A 87 13.83 2.31 -13.23
CA ALA A 87 13.73 1.68 -14.55
C ALA A 87 12.29 1.60 -15.08
N ASN A 88 11.59 2.75 -15.11
CA ASN A 88 10.22 2.87 -15.58
C ASN A 88 9.99 4.09 -16.44
N THR A 89 8.91 4.10 -17.20
CA THR A 89 8.38 5.32 -17.83
C THR A 89 7.91 6.29 -16.75
N SER A 90 8.24 7.58 -16.89
CA SER A 90 7.92 8.61 -15.91
C SER A 90 6.43 8.65 -15.58
N GLY A 91 6.09 8.70 -14.29
CA GLY A 91 4.73 8.76 -13.77
C GLY A 91 4.09 7.40 -13.45
N ARG A 92 4.56 6.30 -14.05
CA ARG A 92 4.07 4.95 -13.76
C ARG A 92 4.57 4.41 -12.41
N PRO A 93 3.89 3.41 -11.82
CA PRO A 93 4.37 2.72 -10.62
C PRO A 93 5.79 2.16 -10.84
N SER A 94 6.63 2.23 -9.80
CA SER A 94 8.00 1.69 -9.87
C SER A 94 8.00 0.20 -10.22
N PRO A 95 8.95 -0.29 -11.06
CA PRO A 95 9.03 -1.70 -11.41
C PRO A 95 9.50 -2.52 -10.22
N THR A 96 8.90 -3.70 -10.02
CA THR A 96 9.25 -4.66 -8.96
C THR A 96 9.68 -6.02 -9.52
N THR A 97 9.64 -6.17 -10.84
CA THR A 97 10.10 -7.36 -11.58
C THR A 97 10.75 -6.93 -12.89
N ALA A 98 11.55 -7.83 -13.50
CA ALA A 98 12.13 -7.60 -14.83
C ALA A 98 11.06 -7.42 -15.91
N GLU A 99 9.91 -8.12 -15.78
CA GLU A 99 8.79 -7.96 -16.71
C GLU A 99 8.22 -6.53 -16.69
N HIS A 100 8.11 -5.89 -15.52
CA HIS A 100 7.70 -4.49 -15.43
C HIS A 100 8.66 -3.55 -16.15
N VAL A 101 9.97 -3.84 -16.07
CA VAL A 101 11.00 -3.09 -16.80
C VAL A 101 10.87 -3.31 -18.29
N ARG A 102 10.64 -4.57 -18.72
CA ARG A 102 10.46 -4.92 -20.14
C ARG A 102 9.27 -4.17 -20.73
N VAL A 103 8.12 -4.20 -20.07
CA VAL A 103 6.90 -3.49 -20.54
C VAL A 103 7.12 -1.99 -20.70
N ASP A 104 7.89 -1.37 -19.81
CA ASP A 104 8.13 0.08 -19.84
C ASP A 104 9.24 0.51 -20.80
N LEU A 105 10.29 -0.31 -20.99
CA LEU A 105 11.54 0.10 -21.61
C LEU A 105 11.97 -0.78 -22.80
N GLU A 106 11.20 -1.79 -23.22
CA GLU A 106 11.51 -2.59 -24.40
C GLU A 106 11.72 -1.71 -25.64
N GLY A 107 12.79 -1.97 -26.38
CA GLY A 107 13.20 -1.18 -27.55
C GLY A 107 13.82 0.17 -27.23
N LYS A 108 13.97 0.54 -25.94
CA LYS A 108 14.59 1.79 -25.48
C LYS A 108 15.92 1.55 -24.75
N ILE A 109 16.20 0.32 -24.35
CA ILE A 109 17.41 -0.11 -23.65
C ILE A 109 17.96 -1.38 -24.32
N ASP A 110 19.25 -1.63 -24.17
CA ASP A 110 19.95 -2.72 -24.85
C ASP A 110 19.84 -4.05 -24.09
N MET A 111 19.72 -4.00 -22.74
CA MET A 111 19.76 -5.19 -21.89
C MET A 111 18.99 -5.00 -20.59
N ILE A 112 18.37 -6.07 -20.13
CA ILE A 112 17.77 -6.21 -18.79
C ILE A 112 18.48 -7.36 -18.08
N LEU A 113 19.02 -7.10 -16.88
CA LEU A 113 19.51 -8.13 -15.97
C LEU A 113 18.38 -8.46 -14.98
N ASP A 114 17.88 -9.67 -15.05
CA ASP A 114 16.81 -10.13 -14.17
C ASP A 114 17.40 -10.68 -12.86
N GLY A 115 17.22 -9.95 -11.77
CA GLY A 115 17.59 -10.33 -10.41
C GLY A 115 16.44 -10.97 -9.63
N GLY A 116 15.30 -11.23 -10.27
CA GLY A 116 14.08 -11.67 -9.61
C GLY A 116 13.20 -10.52 -9.10
N ALA A 117 12.15 -10.88 -8.36
CA ALA A 117 11.25 -9.91 -7.74
C ALA A 117 11.94 -9.21 -6.55
N VAL A 118 11.65 -7.91 -6.38
CA VAL A 118 12.21 -7.14 -5.26
C VAL A 118 11.60 -7.56 -3.92
N ASP A 119 12.39 -7.54 -2.85
CA ASP A 119 11.94 -7.95 -1.52
C ASP A 119 11.16 -6.85 -0.77
N ILE A 120 11.60 -5.59 -0.87
CA ILE A 120 11.04 -4.47 -0.11
C ILE A 120 9.84 -3.83 -0.83
N GLY A 121 9.89 -3.71 -2.15
CA GLY A 121 8.82 -3.16 -2.98
C GLY A 121 8.66 -1.64 -2.97
N LEU A 122 9.26 -0.93 -2.01
CA LEU A 122 9.30 0.54 -1.94
C LEU A 122 10.71 1.06 -2.23
N GLU A 123 10.80 2.31 -2.66
CA GLU A 123 12.07 2.99 -2.81
C GLU A 123 12.73 3.21 -1.44
N SER A 124 14.07 3.36 -1.46
CA SER A 124 14.88 3.63 -0.29
C SER A 124 14.41 4.85 0.50
N THR A 125 14.56 4.81 1.81
CA THR A 125 14.49 6.01 2.64
C THR A 125 15.58 6.98 2.21
N ILE A 126 15.25 8.27 2.09
CA ILE A 126 16.23 9.32 1.76
C ILE A 126 16.44 10.18 2.99
N LEU A 127 17.69 10.25 3.45
CA LEU A 127 18.13 11.07 4.56
C LEU A 127 19.08 12.15 4.06
N ASP A 128 18.77 13.41 4.31
CA ASP A 128 19.61 14.56 4.00
C ASP A 128 20.61 14.76 5.14
N MET A 129 21.88 14.55 4.83
CA MET A 129 23.00 14.70 5.76
C MET A 129 23.65 16.09 5.68
N THR A 130 23.10 16.99 4.86
CA THR A 130 23.65 18.35 4.67
C THR A 130 23.05 19.37 5.65
N VAL A 131 22.11 18.92 6.49
CA VAL A 131 21.42 19.75 7.50
C VAL A 131 21.51 19.13 8.88
N GLU A 132 21.36 19.94 9.92
CA GLU A 132 21.39 19.51 11.32
C GLU A 132 20.07 19.88 12.01
N PRO A 133 19.33 18.92 12.64
CA PRO A 133 19.56 17.49 12.57
C PRO A 133 19.35 16.93 11.15
N PRO A 134 19.91 15.72 10.84
CA PRO A 134 19.66 15.05 9.58
C PRO A 134 18.17 14.89 9.28
N MET A 135 17.74 15.06 8.03
CA MET A 135 16.32 15.19 7.68
C MET A 135 15.84 14.12 6.71
N ILE A 136 14.74 13.45 7.02
CA ILE A 136 14.08 12.49 6.15
C ILE A 136 13.33 13.27 5.05
N LEU A 137 13.79 13.13 3.80
CA LEU A 137 13.15 13.71 2.62
C LEU A 137 12.19 12.74 1.92
N ARG A 138 12.32 11.46 2.15
CA ARG A 138 11.42 10.43 1.63
C ARG A 138 11.35 9.26 2.61
N PRO A 139 10.17 8.94 3.16
CA PRO A 139 10.02 7.78 4.01
C PRO A 139 10.14 6.48 3.18
N GLY A 140 10.70 5.43 3.76
CA GLY A 140 10.87 4.11 3.18
C GLY A 140 10.92 3.03 4.25
N ALA A 141 11.61 1.92 3.97
CA ALA A 141 11.72 0.80 4.89
C ALA A 141 12.49 1.12 6.18
N ILE A 142 13.40 2.12 6.14
CA ILE A 142 14.09 2.60 7.34
C ILE A 142 13.29 3.77 7.90
N THR A 143 12.84 3.64 9.14
CA THR A 143 11.93 4.57 9.82
C THR A 143 12.70 5.60 10.64
N ALA A 144 12.03 6.66 11.11
CA ALA A 144 12.62 7.65 11.99
C ALA A 144 13.12 7.01 13.29
N ASP A 145 12.33 6.13 13.89
CA ASP A 145 12.70 5.43 15.14
C ASP A 145 14.02 4.64 14.97
N MET A 146 14.19 3.96 13.82
CA MET A 146 15.43 3.24 13.52
C MET A 146 16.65 4.17 13.39
N PHE A 147 16.48 5.38 12.86
CA PHE A 147 17.54 6.38 12.83
C PHE A 147 17.85 6.90 14.23
N GLU A 148 16.80 7.17 15.03
CA GLU A 148 16.97 7.69 16.39
C GLU A 148 17.76 6.72 17.29
N GLU A 149 17.60 5.42 17.10
CA GLU A 149 18.37 4.39 17.80
C GLU A 149 19.88 4.44 17.46
N VAL A 150 20.25 4.93 16.27
CA VAL A 150 21.66 4.89 15.80
C VAL A 150 22.36 6.24 15.96
N ILE A 151 21.68 7.35 15.62
CA ILE A 151 22.29 8.69 15.57
C ILE A 151 21.56 9.74 16.42
N GLY A 152 20.48 9.37 17.11
CA GLY A 152 19.62 10.32 17.82
C GLY A 152 18.59 10.99 16.90
N PRO A 153 17.99 12.10 17.33
CA PRO A 153 16.83 12.70 16.65
C PRO A 153 17.09 13.08 15.20
N VAL A 154 16.13 12.76 14.32
CA VAL A 154 16.11 13.16 12.91
C VAL A 154 14.88 14.00 12.60
N GLY A 155 15.02 14.97 11.69
CA GLY A 155 13.91 15.76 11.18
C GLY A 155 13.09 15.01 10.11
N VAL A 156 11.88 15.50 9.86
CA VAL A 156 11.04 15.07 8.72
C VAL A 156 10.69 16.32 7.91
N ASP A 157 10.94 16.28 6.60
CA ASP A 157 10.69 17.42 5.72
C ASP A 157 9.21 17.82 5.73
N GLU A 158 8.93 19.12 5.89
CA GLU A 158 7.56 19.66 5.97
C GLU A 158 6.72 19.36 4.72
N THR A 159 7.35 19.18 3.56
CA THR A 159 6.64 18.83 2.31
C THR A 159 6.06 17.42 2.34
N LEU A 160 6.50 16.58 3.26
CA LEU A 160 5.92 15.24 3.51
C LEU A 160 4.68 15.31 4.40
N VAL A 161 4.53 16.39 5.15
CA VAL A 161 3.42 16.61 6.08
C VAL A 161 2.39 17.57 5.48
N ASN A 162 2.82 18.52 4.62
CA ASN A 162 1.98 19.55 4.04
C ASN A 162 2.10 19.57 2.50
N SER A 163 1.07 19.10 1.81
CA SER A 163 1.02 18.99 0.33
C SER A 163 1.01 20.35 -0.41
N GLU A 164 0.75 21.47 0.28
CA GLU A 164 0.67 22.82 -0.32
C GLU A 164 2.03 23.54 -0.39
N SER A 165 3.10 22.95 0.09
CA SER A 165 4.43 23.58 0.07
C SER A 165 4.91 23.89 -1.35
N LYS A 166 5.28 25.16 -1.59
CA LYS A 166 5.81 25.66 -2.88
C LYS A 166 7.31 25.45 -3.05
N GLN A 167 7.99 24.79 -2.12
CA GLN A 167 9.44 24.60 -2.20
C GLN A 167 9.84 23.68 -3.36
N ALA A 168 11.01 23.94 -3.94
CA ALA A 168 11.58 23.07 -4.97
C ALA A 168 11.96 21.70 -4.38
N PRO A 169 11.68 20.58 -5.08
CA PRO A 169 11.98 19.25 -4.57
C PRO A 169 13.48 19.05 -4.44
N LYS A 170 13.93 18.64 -3.25
CA LYS A 170 15.35 18.33 -2.95
C LYS A 170 15.73 16.89 -3.32
N ALA A 171 14.73 16.02 -3.56
CA ALA A 171 14.97 14.61 -3.86
C ALA A 171 13.99 14.07 -4.92
N PRO A 172 14.32 12.97 -5.62
CA PRO A 172 13.44 12.32 -6.59
C PRO A 172 12.13 11.87 -5.94
N GLY A 173 10.97 12.07 -6.62
CA GLY A 173 9.67 11.59 -6.18
C GLY A 173 8.97 12.48 -5.14
N MET A 174 9.47 13.68 -4.86
CA MET A 174 8.84 14.60 -3.90
C MET A 174 7.66 15.40 -4.46
N LYS A 175 7.63 15.72 -5.75
CA LYS A 175 6.56 16.50 -6.41
C LYS A 175 5.93 15.74 -7.57
N TYR A 176 4.68 16.08 -7.88
CA TYR A 176 3.82 15.58 -8.96
C TYR A 176 3.15 14.23 -8.66
N ARG A 177 2.09 13.95 -9.42
CA ARG A 177 1.44 12.64 -9.47
C ARG A 177 2.46 11.61 -9.95
N HIS A 178 2.96 10.82 -9.04
CA HIS A 178 3.89 9.72 -9.29
C HIS A 178 3.22 8.40 -8.93
N TYR A 179 3.68 7.32 -9.54
CA TYR A 179 3.19 5.97 -9.25
C TYR A 179 1.71 5.74 -9.61
N ALA A 180 1.13 6.65 -10.40
CA ALA A 180 -0.29 6.61 -10.68
C ALA A 180 -0.63 5.48 -11.66
N PRO A 181 -1.62 4.63 -11.33
CA PRO A 181 -2.25 3.75 -12.31
C PRO A 181 -3.00 4.58 -13.36
N LYS A 182 -3.41 3.94 -14.47
CA LYS A 182 -4.21 4.58 -15.52
C LYS A 182 -5.56 5.02 -14.98
N ALA A 183 -6.20 4.13 -14.20
CA ALA A 183 -7.50 4.38 -13.57
C ALA A 183 -7.44 5.50 -12.53
N LYS A 184 -8.58 6.13 -12.30
CA LYS A 184 -8.74 7.08 -11.20
C LYS A 184 -8.76 6.33 -9.87
N MET A 185 -7.83 6.69 -8.98
CA MET A 185 -7.70 6.05 -7.68
C MET A 185 -8.15 6.99 -6.56
N MET A 186 -8.81 6.43 -5.53
CA MET A 186 -9.24 7.14 -4.32
C MET A 186 -8.93 6.30 -3.10
N ILE A 187 -8.46 6.95 -2.04
CA ILE A 187 -8.20 6.34 -0.72
C ILE A 187 -9.45 6.60 0.14
N VAL A 188 -9.99 5.55 0.72
CA VAL A 188 -11.13 5.65 1.64
C VAL A 188 -10.58 5.58 3.06
N GLU A 189 -10.84 6.63 3.84
CA GLU A 189 -10.31 6.80 5.20
C GLU A 189 -11.39 6.63 6.25
N GLY A 190 -11.06 5.89 7.31
CA GLY A 190 -11.94 5.65 8.44
C GLY A 190 -11.39 4.55 9.33
N ASN A 191 -12.20 4.04 10.24
CA ASN A 191 -11.86 2.75 10.83
C ASN A 191 -12.16 1.63 9.81
N ILE A 192 -11.51 0.48 9.99
CA ILE A 192 -11.55 -0.63 9.03
C ILE A 192 -12.98 -1.07 8.65
N ARG A 193 -13.90 -1.04 9.61
CA ARG A 193 -15.31 -1.40 9.37
C ARG A 193 -16.02 -0.37 8.51
N GLU A 194 -15.77 0.92 8.76
CA GLU A 194 -16.33 2.01 7.97
C GLU A 194 -15.75 2.03 6.56
N GLU A 195 -14.45 1.78 6.40
CA GLU A 195 -13.79 1.66 5.09
C GLU A 195 -14.43 0.55 4.26
N ILE A 196 -14.61 -0.65 4.84
CA ILE A 196 -15.25 -1.78 4.17
C ILE A 196 -16.64 -1.39 3.66
N LEU A 197 -17.48 -0.82 4.55
CA LEU A 197 -18.85 -0.44 4.18
C LEU A 197 -18.86 0.64 3.08
N ALA A 198 -18.02 1.66 3.20
CA ALA A 198 -17.95 2.73 2.24
C ALA A 198 -17.45 2.25 0.87
N ILE A 199 -16.39 1.43 0.83
CA ILE A 199 -15.86 0.87 -0.42
C ILE A 199 -16.91 -0.03 -1.09
N ARG A 200 -17.62 -0.86 -0.32
CA ARG A 200 -18.71 -1.69 -0.86
C ARG A 200 -19.79 -0.85 -1.51
N GLN A 201 -20.26 0.22 -0.84
CA GLN A 201 -21.27 1.14 -1.40
C GLN A 201 -20.79 1.82 -2.69
N LEU A 202 -19.54 2.29 -2.70
CA LEU A 202 -18.93 2.93 -3.85
C LEU A 202 -18.78 1.96 -5.02
N ALA A 203 -18.29 0.74 -4.74
CA ALA A 203 -18.11 -0.29 -5.76
C ALA A 203 -19.45 -0.74 -6.36
N TYR A 204 -20.47 -0.94 -5.51
CA TYR A 204 -21.81 -1.26 -5.96
C TYR A 204 -22.42 -0.16 -6.84
N ALA A 205 -22.31 1.11 -6.41
CA ALA A 205 -22.81 2.23 -7.18
C ALA A 205 -22.11 2.34 -8.56
N ALA A 206 -20.79 2.18 -8.59
CA ALA A 206 -20.03 2.20 -9.84
C ALA A 206 -20.38 1.02 -10.76
N HIS A 207 -20.55 -0.19 -10.19
CA HIS A 207 -20.99 -1.36 -10.93
C HIS A 207 -22.36 -1.15 -11.60
N ARG A 208 -23.31 -0.52 -10.90
CA ARG A 208 -24.61 -0.15 -11.49
C ARG A 208 -24.52 0.88 -12.62
N GLU A 209 -23.46 1.67 -12.64
CA GLU A 209 -23.14 2.58 -13.75
C GLU A 209 -22.39 1.88 -14.90
N GLY A 210 -22.15 0.57 -14.81
CA GLY A 210 -21.43 -0.23 -15.80
C GLY A 210 -19.92 0.01 -15.80
N LYS A 211 -19.34 0.46 -14.67
CA LYS A 211 -17.91 0.67 -14.51
C LYS A 211 -17.24 -0.54 -13.90
N GLU A 212 -16.04 -0.85 -14.39
CA GLU A 212 -15.16 -1.84 -13.78
C GLU A 212 -14.37 -1.20 -12.62
N VAL A 213 -14.44 -1.83 -11.46
CA VAL A 213 -13.86 -1.30 -10.22
C VAL A 213 -12.73 -2.19 -9.73
N GLY A 214 -11.56 -1.62 -9.44
CA GLY A 214 -10.49 -2.24 -8.69
C GLY A 214 -10.58 -1.91 -7.20
N ILE A 215 -10.30 -2.88 -6.32
CA ILE A 215 -10.27 -2.67 -4.87
C ILE A 215 -8.92 -3.16 -4.33
N ILE A 216 -8.21 -2.29 -3.63
CA ILE A 216 -7.01 -2.62 -2.87
C ILE A 216 -7.44 -2.95 -1.44
N ALA A 217 -7.31 -4.21 -1.06
CA ALA A 217 -7.73 -4.76 0.22
C ALA A 217 -6.61 -5.55 0.88
N THR A 218 -6.70 -5.76 2.18
CA THR A 218 -5.78 -6.63 2.92
C THR A 218 -6.34 -8.06 3.05
N GLY A 219 -5.48 -9.01 3.46
CA GLY A 219 -5.90 -10.40 3.69
C GLY A 219 -7.05 -10.54 4.69
N GLU A 220 -7.15 -9.58 5.63
CA GLU A 220 -8.20 -9.53 6.64
C GLU A 220 -9.55 -9.07 6.07
N THR A 221 -9.54 -8.29 4.97
CA THR A 221 -10.72 -7.60 4.47
C THR A 221 -11.19 -8.06 3.10
N VAL A 222 -10.35 -8.73 2.32
CA VAL A 222 -10.63 -9.16 0.93
C VAL A 222 -11.95 -9.91 0.79
N GLN A 223 -12.32 -10.70 1.78
CA GLN A 223 -13.55 -11.52 1.79
C GLN A 223 -14.86 -10.72 1.89
N PHE A 224 -14.77 -9.44 2.26
CA PHE A 224 -15.96 -8.59 2.45
C PHE A 224 -16.37 -7.83 1.20
N TYR A 225 -15.59 -7.88 0.12
CA TYR A 225 -15.87 -7.16 -1.12
C TYR A 225 -16.48 -8.09 -2.17
N ASN A 226 -17.69 -7.81 -2.59
CA ASN A 226 -18.49 -8.65 -3.50
C ASN A 226 -18.55 -8.10 -4.93
N TYR A 227 -18.20 -6.82 -5.14
CA TYR A 227 -18.22 -6.15 -6.43
C TYR A 227 -16.82 -5.61 -6.75
N GLY A 228 -16.41 -5.79 -8.01
CA GLY A 228 -15.13 -5.34 -8.51
C GLY A 228 -14.02 -6.39 -8.44
N ILE A 229 -12.87 -6.03 -8.99
CA ILE A 229 -11.64 -6.85 -8.99
C ILE A 229 -10.88 -6.54 -7.72
N VAL A 230 -10.88 -7.47 -6.77
CA VAL A 230 -10.24 -7.29 -5.46
C VAL A 230 -8.83 -7.84 -5.49
N LYS A 231 -7.85 -7.01 -5.18
CA LYS A 231 -6.45 -7.41 -5.06
C LYS A 231 -6.00 -7.39 -3.59
N ASN A 232 -5.53 -8.55 -3.10
CA ASN A 232 -4.91 -8.64 -1.78
C ASN A 232 -3.50 -8.05 -1.83
N ILE A 233 -3.30 -6.94 -1.13
CA ILE A 233 -2.00 -6.25 -1.08
C ILE A 233 -1.06 -6.80 0.01
N GLY A 234 -1.57 -7.55 0.98
CA GLY A 234 -0.81 -8.06 2.13
C GLY A 234 -1.65 -8.09 3.38
N THR A 235 -1.03 -8.07 4.55
CA THR A 235 -1.71 -8.12 5.86
C THR A 235 -1.35 -6.92 6.73
N ARG A 236 -2.30 -6.44 7.52
CA ARG A 236 -2.07 -5.34 8.47
C ARG A 236 -1.18 -5.79 9.65
N GLU A 237 -1.18 -7.07 9.96
CA GLU A 237 -0.28 -7.66 10.96
C GLU A 237 1.20 -7.55 10.54
N ASN A 238 1.48 -7.63 9.23
CA ASN A 238 2.81 -7.48 8.67
C ASN A 238 2.80 -6.51 7.48
N GLU A 239 2.90 -5.21 7.77
CA GLU A 239 2.89 -4.14 6.79
C GLU A 239 4.01 -4.23 5.73
N ASN A 240 5.10 -4.97 5.98
CA ASN A 240 6.13 -5.23 4.97
C ASN A 240 5.55 -5.99 3.76
N THR A 241 4.53 -6.83 3.97
CA THR A 241 3.83 -7.51 2.87
C THR A 241 3.07 -6.53 2.00
N ILE A 242 2.48 -5.50 2.60
CA ILE A 242 1.78 -4.41 1.89
C ILE A 242 2.79 -3.59 1.09
N ALA A 243 3.88 -3.17 1.74
CA ALA A 243 4.95 -2.43 1.09
C ALA A 243 5.51 -3.15 -0.14
N ARG A 244 5.77 -4.47 0.00
CA ARG A 244 6.29 -5.32 -1.08
C ARG A 244 5.36 -5.39 -2.29
N ASN A 245 4.05 -5.47 -2.06
CA ASN A 245 3.07 -5.70 -3.11
C ASN A 245 2.48 -4.42 -3.74
N LEU A 246 2.69 -3.26 -3.14
CA LEU A 246 2.02 -2.02 -3.52
C LEU A 246 2.11 -1.71 -5.02
N TYR A 247 3.31 -1.61 -5.56
CA TYR A 247 3.49 -1.29 -6.98
C TYR A 247 3.08 -2.42 -7.91
N ARG A 248 3.23 -3.68 -7.48
CA ARG A 248 2.74 -4.83 -8.23
C ARG A 248 1.23 -4.75 -8.42
N VAL A 249 0.48 -4.54 -7.35
CA VAL A 249 -0.98 -4.43 -7.39
C VAL A 249 -1.45 -3.26 -8.25
N LEU A 250 -0.79 -2.09 -8.14
CA LEU A 250 -1.12 -0.93 -8.97
C LEU A 250 -0.89 -1.20 -10.47
N ARG A 251 0.15 -1.97 -10.82
CA ARG A 251 0.41 -2.38 -12.21
C ARG A 251 -0.58 -3.42 -12.72
N GLU A 252 -0.96 -4.38 -11.86
CA GLU A 252 -1.97 -5.38 -12.20
C GLU A 252 -3.31 -4.73 -12.56
N PHE A 253 -3.73 -3.65 -11.91
CA PHE A 253 -4.93 -2.91 -12.30
C PHE A 253 -4.80 -2.20 -13.66
N ASP A 254 -3.60 -1.82 -14.07
CA ASP A 254 -3.36 -1.31 -15.43
C ASP A 254 -3.57 -2.38 -16.52
N GLU A 255 -3.40 -3.65 -16.18
CA GLU A 255 -3.61 -4.81 -17.07
C GLU A 255 -5.08 -5.25 -17.11
N GLU A 256 -5.79 -5.11 -15.99
CA GLU A 256 -7.22 -5.45 -15.85
C GLU A 256 -8.17 -4.40 -16.46
N ASP A 257 -7.63 -3.24 -16.88
CA ASP A 257 -8.36 -2.13 -17.54
C ASP A 257 -9.54 -1.60 -16.73
N VAL A 258 -9.37 -1.47 -15.40
CA VAL A 258 -10.41 -0.93 -14.52
C VAL A 258 -10.59 0.58 -14.71
N ASP A 259 -11.83 1.09 -14.49
CA ASP A 259 -12.16 2.52 -14.58
C ASP A 259 -11.82 3.29 -13.31
N LEU A 260 -12.02 2.66 -12.16
CA LEU A 260 -11.86 3.24 -10.83
C LEU A 260 -11.11 2.28 -9.91
N ILE A 261 -10.31 2.84 -8.99
CA ILE A 261 -9.67 2.05 -7.92
C ILE A 261 -10.01 2.68 -6.58
N TYR A 262 -10.54 1.87 -5.66
CA TYR A 262 -10.70 2.22 -4.25
C TYR A 262 -9.66 1.48 -3.41
N SER A 263 -8.98 2.21 -2.52
CA SER A 263 -8.02 1.64 -1.58
C SER A 263 -8.47 1.85 -0.14
N GLU A 264 -8.30 0.85 0.69
CA GLU A 264 -8.28 1.04 2.13
C GLU A 264 -7.14 1.99 2.52
N SER A 265 -7.23 2.59 3.71
CA SER A 265 -6.14 3.35 4.31
C SER A 265 -5.29 2.48 5.24
N PHE A 266 -4.06 2.93 5.51
CA PHE A 266 -3.10 2.23 6.37
C PHE A 266 -2.58 3.16 7.48
N ALA A 267 -1.91 2.57 8.47
CA ALA A 267 -1.37 3.31 9.60
C ALA A 267 -0.33 4.37 9.18
N MET A 268 -0.31 5.52 9.85
CA MET A 268 0.61 6.63 9.60
C MET A 268 1.85 6.57 10.50
N ASN A 269 2.26 5.38 10.91
CA ASN A 269 3.46 5.12 11.71
C ASN A 269 4.36 4.09 11.03
N GLY A 270 5.58 3.92 11.49
CA GLY A 270 6.52 2.94 10.95
C GLY A 270 6.59 2.96 9.42
N ILE A 271 6.56 1.76 8.82
CA ILE A 271 6.56 1.58 7.37
C ILE A 271 5.21 1.99 6.73
N GLY A 272 4.11 2.00 7.50
CA GLY A 272 2.79 2.45 7.04
C GLY A 272 2.82 3.89 6.54
N LYS A 273 3.62 4.77 7.14
CA LYS A 273 3.87 6.13 6.64
C LYS A 273 4.45 6.15 5.23
N ALA A 274 5.35 5.22 4.92
CA ALA A 274 5.91 5.08 3.58
C ALA A 274 4.88 4.55 2.58
N ILE A 275 4.07 3.58 2.98
CA ILE A 275 2.99 3.01 2.17
C ILE A 275 1.98 4.10 1.82
N MET A 276 1.47 4.83 2.81
CA MET A 276 0.50 5.91 2.60
C MET A 276 1.06 7.02 1.72
N ASN A 277 2.31 7.43 1.92
CA ASN A 277 2.95 8.43 1.05
C ASN A 277 2.94 8.04 -0.44
N ARG A 278 3.06 6.75 -0.78
CA ARG A 278 2.99 6.23 -2.15
C ARG A 278 1.55 6.15 -2.66
N LEU A 279 0.64 5.69 -1.83
CA LEU A 279 -0.79 5.64 -2.15
C LEU A 279 -1.36 7.03 -2.41
N GLU A 280 -1.07 8.00 -1.56
CA GLU A 280 -1.47 9.40 -1.72
C GLU A 280 -1.00 9.98 -3.07
N LYS A 281 0.26 9.74 -3.44
CA LYS A 281 0.80 10.16 -4.74
C LYS A 281 0.15 9.43 -5.90
N ALA A 282 -0.13 8.14 -5.77
CA ALA A 282 -0.83 7.34 -6.77
C ALA A 282 -2.28 7.83 -6.95
N ALA A 283 -2.97 8.12 -5.86
CA ALA A 283 -4.32 8.67 -5.85
C ALA A 283 -4.39 10.15 -6.26
N GLY A 284 -3.24 10.84 -6.37
CA GLY A 284 -3.22 12.29 -6.61
C GLY A 284 -3.87 13.07 -5.46
N HIS A 285 -3.68 12.61 -4.23
CA HIS A 285 -4.25 13.15 -2.98
C HIS A 285 -5.79 13.14 -2.95
N MET A 286 -6.41 12.19 -3.66
CA MET A 286 -7.87 12.03 -3.60
C MET A 286 -8.24 11.10 -2.44
N HIS A 287 -8.89 11.68 -1.44
CA HIS A 287 -9.36 11.01 -0.23
C HIS A 287 -10.89 11.09 -0.14
N LEU A 288 -11.50 10.05 0.39
CA LEU A 288 -12.91 9.96 0.70
C LEU A 288 -13.07 9.57 2.17
N GLN A 289 -13.85 10.32 2.92
CA GLN A 289 -14.15 9.98 4.31
C GLN A 289 -15.26 8.93 4.34
N ALA A 290 -14.96 7.74 4.88
CA ALA A 290 -15.90 6.63 4.95
C ALA A 290 -17.20 7.01 5.66
N THR A 291 -17.10 7.80 6.73
CA THR A 291 -18.24 8.30 7.47
C THR A 291 -19.18 9.18 6.65
N GLU A 292 -18.68 9.94 5.67
CA GLU A 292 -19.51 10.78 4.82
C GLU A 292 -20.32 9.98 3.80
N ILE A 293 -19.74 8.89 3.31
CA ILE A 293 -20.38 7.96 2.37
C ILE A 293 -21.49 7.19 3.10
N THR A 294 -21.21 6.71 4.31
CA THR A 294 -22.11 5.85 5.08
C THR A 294 -23.15 6.61 5.93
N LYS A 295 -23.04 7.93 6.09
CA LYS A 295 -23.95 8.79 6.88
C LYS A 295 -25.43 8.68 6.54
N LYS A 296 -25.77 8.34 5.28
CA LYS A 296 -27.16 8.24 4.83
C LYS A 296 -27.85 6.96 5.27
N GLN A 297 -27.14 5.99 5.80
CA GLN A 297 -27.66 4.67 6.16
C GLN A 297 -28.00 4.64 7.64
N LYS A 298 -29.31 4.54 7.93
CA LYS A 298 -29.82 4.44 9.31
C LYS A 298 -29.35 3.16 9.99
N TYR A 299 -29.39 2.05 9.26
CA TYR A 299 -28.90 0.75 9.72
C TYR A 299 -27.77 0.28 8.80
N ARG A 300 -26.70 -0.22 9.37
CA ARG A 300 -25.54 -0.79 8.66
C ARG A 300 -25.45 -2.30 8.78
N ARG A 301 -26.12 -2.83 9.80
CA ARG A 301 -26.15 -4.25 10.12
C ARG A 301 -27.59 -4.70 10.29
N VAL A 302 -27.93 -5.86 9.71
CA VAL A 302 -29.21 -6.53 9.87
C VAL A 302 -28.94 -7.91 10.44
N ILE A 303 -29.55 -8.22 11.56
CA ILE A 303 -29.42 -9.53 12.20
C ILE A 303 -30.80 -10.18 12.24
N PHE A 304 -30.92 -11.34 11.62
CA PHE A 304 -32.10 -12.19 11.75
C PHE A 304 -31.93 -13.12 12.97
N VAL A 305 -32.77 -12.96 13.95
CA VAL A 305 -32.73 -13.76 15.18
C VAL A 305 -33.87 -14.77 15.16
N SER A 306 -33.54 -16.04 15.24
CA SER A 306 -34.47 -17.15 15.32
C SER A 306 -34.17 -18.01 16.54
N GLU A 307 -34.98 -19.05 16.80
CA GLU A 307 -34.81 -19.88 18.01
C GLU A 307 -33.42 -20.55 18.04
N ALA A 308 -33.00 -21.23 16.98
CA ALA A 308 -31.80 -22.07 16.95
C ALA A 308 -30.78 -21.74 15.85
N ASP A 309 -30.99 -20.70 15.04
CA ASP A 309 -30.12 -20.31 13.92
C ASP A 309 -29.76 -21.45 12.94
N SER A 310 -30.63 -22.42 12.78
CA SER A 310 -30.39 -23.60 11.92
C SER A 310 -31.29 -23.69 10.68
N ALA A 311 -32.31 -22.85 10.57
CA ALA A 311 -33.29 -22.86 9.47
C ALA A 311 -33.72 -21.47 9.05
N VAL A 312 -34.68 -20.85 9.72
CA VAL A 312 -35.38 -19.64 9.29
C VAL A 312 -34.46 -18.42 9.28
N GLY A 313 -33.63 -18.24 10.31
CA GLY A 313 -32.66 -17.13 10.39
C GLY A 313 -31.66 -17.11 9.24
N PRO A 314 -30.92 -18.19 8.99
CA PRO A 314 -30.00 -18.30 7.86
C PRO A 314 -30.69 -18.13 6.49
N MET A 315 -31.89 -18.71 6.31
CA MET A 315 -32.65 -18.53 5.06
C MET A 315 -33.05 -17.08 4.82
N ALA A 316 -33.47 -16.37 5.85
CA ALA A 316 -33.84 -14.96 5.74
C ALA A 316 -32.62 -14.09 5.45
N ALA A 317 -31.48 -14.37 6.08
CA ALA A 317 -30.24 -13.68 5.82
C ALA A 317 -29.78 -13.86 4.37
N GLU A 318 -29.76 -15.09 3.89
CA GLU A 318 -29.36 -15.42 2.52
C GLU A 318 -30.31 -14.81 1.49
N LEU A 319 -31.62 -14.89 1.71
CA LEU A 319 -32.62 -14.24 0.86
C LEU A 319 -32.41 -12.73 0.77
N LEU A 320 -32.10 -12.07 1.88
CA LEU A 320 -31.82 -10.63 1.87
C LEU A 320 -30.51 -10.30 1.16
N CYS A 321 -29.49 -11.13 1.28
CA CYS A 321 -28.23 -10.97 0.55
C CYS A 321 -28.39 -10.99 -0.98
N HIS A 322 -29.40 -11.70 -1.47
CA HIS A 322 -29.70 -11.82 -2.90
C HIS A 322 -30.71 -10.77 -3.41
N GLN A 323 -31.16 -9.86 -2.57
CA GLN A 323 -32.00 -8.74 -3.03
C GLN A 323 -31.14 -7.60 -3.55
N ASP A 324 -31.63 -6.92 -4.60
CA ASP A 324 -31.04 -5.68 -5.10
C ASP A 324 -31.41 -4.52 -4.16
N LEU A 325 -30.61 -4.37 -3.10
CA LEU A 325 -30.81 -3.33 -2.10
C LEU A 325 -30.16 -2.04 -2.57
N GLU A 326 -30.80 -0.89 -2.30
CA GLU A 326 -30.22 0.42 -2.63
C GLU A 326 -28.91 0.71 -1.88
N GLN A 327 -28.64 -0.03 -0.80
CA GLN A 327 -27.48 0.14 0.07
C GLN A 327 -26.94 -1.22 0.52
N GLU A 328 -25.66 -1.28 0.78
CA GLU A 328 -25.00 -2.47 1.31
C GLU A 328 -25.18 -2.59 2.82
N TYR A 329 -25.46 -3.82 3.28
CA TYR A 329 -25.64 -4.17 4.68
C TYR A 329 -24.73 -5.32 5.08
N ILE A 330 -24.30 -5.34 6.34
CA ILE A 330 -23.78 -6.55 6.97
C ILE A 330 -24.99 -7.37 7.40
N ILE A 331 -25.23 -8.50 6.75
CA ILE A 331 -26.39 -9.34 6.99
C ILE A 331 -25.94 -10.61 7.71
N GLU A 332 -26.55 -10.91 8.83
CA GLU A 332 -26.20 -12.05 9.68
C GLU A 332 -27.46 -12.71 10.24
N SER A 333 -27.29 -13.94 10.71
CA SER A 333 -28.30 -14.60 11.54
C SER A 333 -27.72 -15.05 12.87
N GLY A 334 -28.58 -15.34 13.85
CA GLY A 334 -28.20 -15.85 15.15
C GLY A 334 -29.37 -16.51 15.85
N GLY A 335 -29.10 -17.47 16.75
CA GLY A 335 -30.10 -18.17 17.55
C GLY A 335 -30.25 -17.64 18.97
N LEU A 336 -31.44 -17.63 19.50
CA LEU A 336 -31.67 -17.33 20.93
C LEU A 336 -31.08 -18.41 21.82
N VAL A 337 -31.14 -19.68 21.38
CA VAL A 337 -30.59 -20.83 22.09
C VAL A 337 -29.80 -21.70 21.12
N VAL A 338 -28.49 -21.61 21.19
CA VAL A 338 -27.59 -22.45 20.43
C VAL A 338 -26.62 -23.11 21.40
N LEU A 339 -26.95 -24.35 21.79
CA LEU A 339 -26.14 -25.10 22.77
C LEU A 339 -24.82 -25.60 22.16
N PHE A 340 -24.84 -25.94 20.87
CA PHE A 340 -23.70 -26.36 20.10
C PHE A 340 -23.79 -25.78 18.69
N PRO A 341 -22.66 -25.46 18.03
CA PRO A 341 -22.66 -25.11 16.59
C PRO A 341 -23.21 -26.29 15.77
N GLU A 342 -24.37 -26.10 15.16
CA GLU A 342 -25.05 -27.12 14.37
C GLU A 342 -25.02 -26.72 12.89
N PRO A 343 -24.91 -27.69 11.94
CA PRO A 343 -25.12 -27.42 10.54
C PRO A 343 -26.58 -27.00 10.27
N VAL A 344 -26.79 -26.34 9.15
CA VAL A 344 -28.12 -25.95 8.69
C VAL A 344 -29.05 -27.16 8.56
N ASN A 345 -30.31 -26.93 8.88
CA ASN A 345 -31.36 -27.93 8.69
C ASN A 345 -31.45 -28.35 7.21
N GLN A 346 -31.40 -29.67 6.95
CA GLN A 346 -31.38 -30.24 5.60
C GLN A 346 -32.58 -29.80 4.73
N LYS A 347 -33.76 -29.57 5.34
CA LYS A 347 -34.93 -29.09 4.58
C LYS A 347 -34.75 -27.63 4.16
N ALA A 348 -34.21 -26.79 5.06
CA ALA A 348 -33.88 -25.40 4.76
C ALA A 348 -32.89 -25.31 3.60
N GLU A 349 -31.82 -26.10 3.68
CA GLU A 349 -30.81 -26.14 2.62
C GLU A 349 -31.39 -26.63 1.28
N ALA A 350 -32.25 -27.66 1.28
CA ALA A 350 -32.91 -28.15 0.07
C ALA A 350 -33.83 -27.09 -0.58
N ILE A 351 -34.55 -26.32 0.26
CA ILE A 351 -35.39 -25.20 -0.22
C ILE A 351 -34.52 -24.12 -0.87
N MET A 352 -33.44 -23.71 -0.22
CA MET A 352 -32.56 -22.67 -0.74
C MET A 352 -31.85 -23.10 -2.03
N LYS A 353 -31.39 -24.35 -2.11
CA LYS A 353 -30.85 -24.92 -3.35
C LYS A 353 -31.85 -24.91 -4.50
N SER A 354 -33.14 -25.14 -4.24
CA SER A 354 -34.18 -25.04 -5.26
C SER A 354 -34.36 -23.61 -5.79
N ALA A 355 -33.99 -22.61 -5.01
CA ALA A 355 -33.97 -21.19 -5.37
C ALA A 355 -32.60 -20.71 -5.86
N GLN A 356 -31.68 -21.62 -6.18
CA GLN A 356 -30.31 -21.33 -6.64
C GLN A 356 -29.45 -20.59 -5.61
N MET A 357 -29.75 -20.73 -4.31
CA MET A 357 -29.01 -20.18 -3.17
C MET A 357 -28.44 -21.32 -2.32
N THR A 358 -27.43 -21.05 -1.50
CA THR A 358 -26.80 -22.08 -0.66
C THR A 358 -26.61 -21.60 0.77
N LEU A 359 -26.77 -22.51 1.71
CA LEU A 359 -26.46 -22.33 3.13
C LEU A 359 -25.31 -23.24 3.60
N GLU A 360 -24.57 -23.84 2.65
CA GLU A 360 -23.59 -24.88 2.93
C GLU A 360 -22.49 -24.47 3.91
N ASN A 361 -22.14 -23.18 3.93
CA ASN A 361 -21.11 -22.64 4.80
C ASN A 361 -21.64 -22.06 6.10
N HIS A 362 -22.96 -22.11 6.33
CA HIS A 362 -23.53 -21.58 7.56
C HIS A 362 -23.36 -22.56 8.72
N VAL A 363 -22.90 -22.03 9.85
CA VAL A 363 -22.84 -22.72 11.13
C VAL A 363 -23.60 -21.89 12.15
N SER A 364 -24.56 -22.51 12.82
CA SER A 364 -25.40 -21.81 13.81
C SER A 364 -24.57 -21.20 14.93
N LYS A 365 -24.91 -19.96 15.30
CA LYS A 365 -24.22 -19.20 16.35
C LYS A 365 -25.24 -18.58 17.32
N GLN A 366 -24.83 -18.48 18.59
CA GLN A 366 -25.61 -17.80 19.61
C GLN A 366 -25.70 -16.31 19.26
N PHE A 367 -26.90 -15.76 19.30
CA PHE A 367 -27.10 -14.32 19.23
C PHE A 367 -26.56 -13.66 20.50
N ASP A 368 -25.63 -12.74 20.34
CA ASP A 368 -25.05 -11.94 21.40
C ASP A 368 -25.58 -10.50 21.33
N GLY A 369 -26.51 -10.18 22.21
CA GLY A 369 -27.09 -8.84 22.33
C GLY A 369 -26.16 -7.81 22.96
N SER A 370 -25.02 -8.21 23.54
CA SER A 370 -24.08 -7.28 24.18
C SER A 370 -23.31 -6.41 23.17
N ASN A 371 -23.20 -6.88 21.94
CA ASN A 371 -22.47 -6.21 20.83
C ASN A 371 -23.39 -5.42 19.89
N LEU A 372 -24.62 -5.11 20.29
CA LEU A 372 -25.53 -4.30 19.48
C LEU A 372 -25.12 -2.83 19.50
N GLN A 373 -24.99 -2.25 18.31
CA GLN A 373 -24.75 -0.83 18.12
C GLN A 373 -26.03 -0.15 17.61
N GLY A 374 -26.14 1.17 17.77
CA GLY A 374 -27.33 1.94 17.36
C GLY A 374 -27.64 1.88 15.85
N ASP A 375 -26.73 1.37 15.04
CA ASP A 375 -26.85 1.17 13.59
C ASP A 375 -27.26 -0.28 13.23
N THR A 376 -27.61 -1.12 14.20
CA THR A 376 -28.01 -2.51 13.99
C THR A 376 -29.52 -2.66 14.02
N LEU A 377 -30.08 -3.21 12.95
CA LEU A 377 -31.48 -3.65 12.89
C LEU A 377 -31.54 -5.14 13.28
N VAL A 378 -32.30 -5.45 14.31
CA VAL A 378 -32.55 -6.84 14.75
C VAL A 378 -33.98 -7.20 14.34
N LEU A 379 -34.11 -8.28 13.57
CA LEU A 379 -35.37 -8.84 13.13
C LEU A 379 -35.55 -10.21 13.78
N THR A 380 -36.58 -10.37 14.55
CA THR A 380 -36.95 -11.66 15.18
C THR A 380 -37.90 -12.44 14.28
N LEU A 381 -37.65 -13.74 14.12
CA LEU A 381 -38.38 -14.66 13.22
C LEU A 381 -38.99 -15.81 14.05
#